data_bfec5b7ff4461257d4fbaed481709fa0
#
_entry.id   bfec5b7ff4461257d4fbaed481709fa0
#
_cell.length_a   1.000
_cell.length_b   1.000
_cell.length_c   1.000
_cell.angle_alpha   90.00
_cell.angle_beta   90.00
_cell.angle_gamma   90.00
#
_symmetry.space_group_name_H-M   'P 1'
#
loop_
_entity.id
_entity.type
_entity.pdbx_description
1 polymer ?
#
loop_
_entity_poly.entity_id
_entity_poly.type
_entity_poly.pdbx_seq_one_letter_code
_entity_poly.pdbx_strand_id
1 'polypeptide(L)'
;MDKVFLNPKSYQNFSSIVVFPQAPMNDNWSTVMRDNNKLFFPENEPPTSSLNLVIKLMDSLTNENYVDRNRIYLSGLSNGGMGSFELLKHRPNMFASAVIICGGGNPQWAKKFAKSTPVWIVHGSNDQDVNPYFSLKMAEAIIYEGGSPKVTFFENVYHNSWDFVFSDEDYLKWVYLHTRN
;
A
#
# COMPACT_ATOMS: atom_id res chain seq x y z
N MET A 1 10.82 5.05 -6.42
CA MET A 1 10.51 5.07 -4.97
C MET A 1 11.74 5.41 -4.14
N ASP A 2 12.87 4.76 -4.36
CA ASP A 2 14.15 5.00 -3.65
C ASP A 2 14.58 6.47 -3.62
N LYS A 3 14.51 7.18 -4.77
CA LYS A 3 14.91 8.59 -4.89
C LYS A 3 14.16 9.53 -3.93
N VAL A 4 12.94 9.21 -3.55
CA VAL A 4 12.15 10.04 -2.63
C VAL A 4 12.72 9.96 -1.22
N PHE A 5 13.08 8.77 -0.76
CA PHE A 5 13.61 8.54 0.58
C PHE A 5 15.12 8.84 0.69
N LEU A 6 15.87 8.71 -0.41
CA LEU A 6 17.31 8.99 -0.44
C LEU A 6 17.64 10.46 -0.72
N ASN A 7 16.65 11.31 -0.96
CA ASN A 7 16.86 12.75 -1.11
C ASN A 7 17.33 13.35 0.24
N PRO A 8 18.41 14.15 0.28
CA PRO A 8 18.90 14.76 1.52
C PRO A 8 17.86 15.54 2.32
N LYS A 9 16.97 16.29 1.65
CA LYS A 9 15.88 17.01 2.32
C LYS A 9 14.88 16.05 2.98
N SER A 10 14.53 14.94 2.31
CA SER A 10 13.63 13.94 2.85
C SER A 10 14.25 13.26 4.06
N TYR A 11 15.52 12.89 3.99
CA TYR A 11 16.24 12.28 5.09
C TYR A 11 16.35 13.18 6.33
N GLN A 12 16.59 14.49 6.13
CA GLN A 12 16.66 15.46 7.23
C GLN A 12 15.31 15.67 7.94
N ASN A 13 14.21 15.67 7.17
CA ASN A 13 12.89 15.97 7.72
C ASN A 13 12.12 14.72 8.16
N PHE A 14 12.42 13.56 7.57
CA PHE A 14 11.68 12.31 7.75
C PHE A 14 12.64 11.14 7.96
N SER A 15 13.50 11.26 8.98
CA SER A 15 14.48 10.21 9.33
C SER A 15 13.77 8.89 9.62
N SER A 16 14.09 7.84 8.85
CA SER A 16 13.41 6.55 8.95
C SER A 16 14.29 5.41 8.44
N ILE A 17 14.00 4.21 8.89
CA ILE A 17 14.51 2.97 8.30
C ILE A 17 13.55 2.60 7.16
N VAL A 18 14.07 2.50 5.94
CA VAL A 18 13.26 2.14 4.77
C VAL A 18 13.61 0.74 4.32
N VAL A 19 12.60 -0.11 4.19
CA VAL A 19 12.74 -1.50 3.75
C VAL A 19 12.14 -1.64 2.36
N PHE A 20 12.94 -2.12 1.40
CA PHE A 20 12.53 -2.42 0.04
C PHE A 20 12.62 -3.93 -0.22
N PRO A 21 11.60 -4.70 0.13
CA PRO A 21 11.63 -6.13 -0.12
C PRO A 21 11.56 -6.41 -1.62
N GLN A 22 12.21 -7.49 -2.05
CA GLN A 22 12.22 -7.93 -3.44
C GLN A 22 11.62 -9.34 -3.56
N ALA A 23 10.54 -9.48 -4.33
CA ALA A 23 10.00 -10.80 -4.65
C ALA A 23 10.81 -11.47 -5.77
N PRO A 24 10.96 -12.79 -5.76
CA PRO A 24 11.50 -13.52 -6.90
C PRO A 24 10.53 -13.46 -8.09
N MET A 25 11.04 -13.67 -9.31
CA MET A 25 10.26 -13.54 -10.54
C MET A 25 9.07 -14.51 -10.64
N ASN A 26 9.10 -15.60 -9.90
CA ASN A 26 8.07 -16.63 -9.90
C ASN A 26 7.07 -16.52 -8.74
N ASP A 27 7.07 -15.40 -8.01
CA ASP A 27 6.13 -15.15 -6.91
C ASP A 27 5.61 -13.71 -6.95
N ASN A 28 4.50 -13.45 -6.29
CA ASN A 28 3.83 -12.17 -6.25
C ASN A 28 3.69 -11.65 -4.82
N TRP A 29 3.46 -10.34 -4.68
CA TRP A 29 3.15 -9.72 -3.39
C TRP A 29 1.71 -9.94 -2.93
N SER A 30 0.84 -10.45 -3.81
CA SER A 30 -0.58 -10.65 -3.52
C SER A 30 -1.07 -11.98 -4.06
N THR A 31 -2.10 -12.54 -3.44
CA THR A 31 -2.83 -13.73 -3.91
C THR A 31 -3.72 -13.45 -5.12
N VAL A 32 -3.50 -12.31 -5.81
CA VAL A 32 -4.21 -11.97 -7.03
C VAL A 32 -4.13 -13.11 -8.05
N MET A 33 -5.27 -13.48 -8.61
CA MET A 33 -5.41 -14.48 -9.65
C MET A 33 -5.86 -13.82 -10.96
N ARG A 34 -5.58 -14.48 -12.07
CA ARG A 34 -6.02 -14.04 -13.40
C ARG A 34 -6.84 -15.16 -14.06
N ASP A 35 -8.08 -14.81 -14.42
CA ASP A 35 -8.95 -15.67 -15.22
C ASP A 35 -9.43 -14.90 -16.44
N ASN A 36 -9.24 -15.46 -17.65
CA ASN A 36 -9.63 -14.83 -18.91
C ASN A 36 -9.25 -13.33 -18.98
N ASN A 37 -8.02 -12.99 -18.64
CA ASN A 37 -7.49 -11.63 -18.55
C ASN A 37 -8.16 -10.71 -17.52
N LYS A 38 -9.01 -11.22 -16.64
CA LYS A 38 -9.59 -10.48 -15.53
C LYS A 38 -8.87 -10.82 -14.24
N LEU A 39 -8.43 -9.78 -13.54
CA LEU A 39 -7.87 -9.92 -12.19
C LEU A 39 -9.00 -10.13 -11.18
N PHE A 40 -8.78 -11.03 -10.24
CA PHE A 40 -9.62 -11.14 -9.06
C PHE A 40 -8.76 -11.43 -7.82
N PHE A 41 -9.29 -11.06 -6.66
CA PHE A 41 -8.60 -11.17 -5.39
C PHE A 41 -9.42 -12.11 -4.49
N PRO A 42 -8.95 -13.33 -4.20
CA PRO A 42 -9.67 -14.25 -3.30
C PRO A 42 -9.74 -13.68 -1.88
N GLU A 43 -10.86 -13.90 -1.19
CA GLU A 43 -11.06 -13.32 0.15
C GLU A 43 -10.18 -13.98 1.21
N ASN A 44 -10.09 -15.30 1.21
CA ASN A 44 -9.61 -16.09 2.35
C ASN A 44 -8.31 -16.87 2.09
N GLU A 45 -7.65 -16.64 0.95
CA GLU A 45 -6.38 -17.29 0.67
C GLU A 45 -5.29 -16.89 1.68
N PRO A 46 -4.39 -17.81 2.03
CA PRO A 46 -3.19 -17.49 2.79
C PRO A 46 -2.28 -16.58 1.95
N PRO A 47 -1.40 -15.78 2.59
CA PRO A 47 -0.48 -14.93 1.86
C PRO A 47 0.46 -15.76 0.99
N THR A 48 0.90 -15.18 -0.13
CA THR A 48 1.97 -15.75 -0.96
C THR A 48 3.24 -15.99 -0.12
N SER A 49 4.16 -16.78 -0.61
CA SER A 49 5.43 -17.03 0.09
C SER A 49 6.19 -15.73 0.31
N SER A 50 6.26 -14.85 -0.70
CA SER A 50 6.92 -13.55 -0.60
C SER A 50 6.24 -12.62 0.40
N LEU A 51 4.91 -12.51 0.37
CA LEU A 51 4.19 -11.68 1.34
C LEU A 51 4.35 -12.22 2.77
N ASN A 52 4.32 -13.55 2.94
CA ASN A 52 4.53 -14.17 4.26
C ASN A 52 5.93 -13.87 4.82
N LEU A 53 6.96 -13.81 3.97
CA LEU A 53 8.31 -13.40 4.40
C LEU A 53 8.34 -11.92 4.82
N VAL A 54 7.64 -11.04 4.10
CA VAL A 54 7.50 -9.62 4.51
C VAL A 54 6.78 -9.51 5.85
N ILE A 55 5.70 -10.27 6.05
CA ILE A 55 4.98 -10.30 7.32
C ILE A 55 5.93 -10.70 8.47
N LYS A 56 6.69 -11.77 8.31
CA LYS A 56 7.65 -12.22 9.32
C LYS A 56 8.77 -11.20 9.57
N LEU A 57 9.27 -10.57 8.52
CA LEU A 57 10.28 -9.52 8.62
C LEU A 57 9.73 -8.33 9.42
N MET A 58 8.52 -7.87 9.10
CA MET A 58 7.89 -6.76 9.82
C MET A 58 7.58 -7.11 11.28
N ASP A 59 7.10 -8.34 11.54
CA ASP A 59 6.88 -8.83 12.90
C ASP A 59 8.20 -8.85 13.70
N SER A 60 9.33 -9.21 13.07
CA SER A 60 10.65 -9.17 13.70
C SER A 60 11.12 -7.73 13.95
N LEU A 61 11.08 -6.88 12.93
CA LEU A 61 11.54 -5.48 13.03
C LEU A 61 10.76 -4.69 14.08
N THR A 62 9.45 -4.92 14.19
CA THR A 62 8.62 -4.24 15.20
C THR A 62 8.94 -4.63 16.64
N ASN A 63 9.70 -5.69 16.86
CA ASN A 63 10.17 -6.09 18.18
C ASN A 63 11.51 -5.45 18.57
N GLU A 64 12.18 -4.78 17.63
CA GLU A 64 13.42 -4.08 17.91
C GLU A 64 13.19 -2.81 18.73
N ASN A 65 14.07 -2.52 19.67
CA ASN A 65 13.93 -1.41 20.61
C ASN A 65 14.14 -0.02 19.98
N TYR A 66 14.72 0.04 18.78
CA TYR A 66 14.92 1.26 18.02
C TYR A 66 13.76 1.56 17.04
N VAL A 67 12.74 0.71 16.98
CA VAL A 67 11.56 0.90 16.12
C VAL A 67 10.39 1.48 16.91
N ASP A 68 9.92 2.63 16.49
CA ASP A 68 8.68 3.20 17.01
C ASP A 68 7.48 2.47 16.36
N ARG A 69 6.84 1.62 17.14
CA ARG A 69 5.69 0.80 16.70
C ARG A 69 4.47 1.62 16.31
N ASN A 70 4.39 2.87 16.74
CA ASN A 70 3.30 3.78 16.40
C ASN A 70 3.56 4.55 15.09
N ARG A 71 4.76 4.41 14.52
CA ARG A 71 5.19 5.13 13.32
C ARG A 71 5.72 4.19 12.24
N ILE A 72 4.96 3.17 11.92
CA ILE A 72 5.25 2.23 10.84
C ILE A 72 4.35 2.57 9.67
N TYR A 73 4.93 2.74 8.50
CA TYR A 73 4.26 3.22 7.30
C TYR A 73 4.39 2.21 6.16
N LEU A 74 3.38 2.16 5.30
CA LEU A 74 3.34 1.25 4.17
C LEU A 74 3.20 2.04 2.87
N SER A 75 3.98 1.69 1.85
CA SER A 75 3.76 2.19 0.50
C SER A 75 4.04 1.09 -0.52
N GLY A 76 3.18 1.00 -1.52
CA GLY A 76 3.34 0.03 -2.60
C GLY A 76 2.72 0.52 -3.91
N LEU A 77 3.34 0.13 -5.02
CA LEU A 77 2.84 0.44 -6.36
C LEU A 77 2.60 -0.84 -7.17
N SER A 78 1.58 -0.83 -8.04
CA SER A 78 1.24 -1.94 -8.94
C SER A 78 1.07 -3.26 -8.17
N ASN A 79 1.85 -4.29 -8.47
CA ASN A 79 1.87 -5.53 -7.70
C ASN A 79 2.18 -5.28 -6.19
N GLY A 80 3.07 -4.34 -5.88
CA GLY A 80 3.32 -3.90 -4.50
C GLY A 80 2.12 -3.18 -3.88
N GLY A 81 1.31 -2.48 -4.68
CA GLY A 81 0.05 -1.89 -4.23
C GLY A 81 -1.00 -2.96 -3.88
N MET A 82 -1.09 -4.03 -4.69
CA MET A 82 -1.93 -5.19 -4.40
C MET A 82 -1.49 -5.89 -3.11
N GLY A 83 -0.18 -6.14 -2.97
CA GLY A 83 0.40 -6.71 -1.76
C GLY A 83 0.21 -5.83 -0.53
N SER A 84 0.19 -4.51 -0.70
CA SER A 84 -0.08 -3.57 0.40
C SER A 84 -1.51 -3.70 0.94
N PHE A 85 -2.52 -3.81 0.09
CA PHE A 85 -3.89 -4.09 0.55
C PHE A 85 -3.98 -5.44 1.28
N GLU A 86 -3.30 -6.45 0.76
CA GLU A 86 -3.29 -7.77 1.40
C GLU A 86 -2.49 -7.79 2.70
N LEU A 87 -1.40 -7.03 2.79
CA LEU A 87 -0.66 -6.87 4.03
C LEU A 87 -1.50 -6.16 5.11
N LEU A 88 -2.30 -5.16 4.75
CA LEU A 88 -3.28 -4.54 5.65
C LEU A 88 -4.32 -5.54 6.15
N LYS A 89 -4.77 -6.48 5.31
CA LYS A 89 -5.67 -7.59 5.72
C LYS A 89 -5.03 -8.47 6.80
N HIS A 90 -3.73 -8.78 6.66
CA HIS A 90 -3.03 -9.70 7.56
C HIS A 90 -2.47 -9.00 8.81
N ARG A 91 -2.19 -7.70 8.75
CA ARG A 91 -1.65 -6.88 9.85
C ARG A 91 -2.42 -5.56 9.99
N PRO A 92 -3.73 -5.61 10.28
CA PRO A 92 -4.62 -4.45 10.23
C PRO A 92 -4.26 -3.33 11.22
N ASN A 93 -3.55 -3.68 12.30
CA ASN A 93 -3.17 -2.73 13.35
C ASN A 93 -1.66 -2.44 13.36
N MET A 94 -0.95 -2.71 12.26
CA MET A 94 0.50 -2.49 12.21
C MET A 94 0.87 -1.08 11.73
N PHE A 95 0.12 -0.53 10.78
CA PHE A 95 0.55 0.66 10.04
C PHE A 95 -0.17 1.92 10.51
N ALA A 96 0.61 3.00 10.70
CA ALA A 96 0.11 4.35 10.99
C ALA A 96 -0.54 4.99 9.76
N SER A 97 -0.05 4.70 8.56
CA SER A 97 -0.68 5.04 7.28
C SER A 97 -0.22 4.11 6.16
N ALA A 98 -0.98 4.10 5.08
CA ALA A 98 -0.64 3.36 3.86
C ALA A 98 -0.88 4.20 2.61
N VAL A 99 0.07 4.23 1.66
CA VAL A 99 -0.09 4.80 0.32
C VAL A 99 -0.06 3.70 -0.71
N ILE A 100 -1.15 3.54 -1.43
CA ILE A 100 -1.35 2.45 -2.39
C ILE A 100 -1.56 3.04 -3.78
N ILE A 101 -0.60 2.76 -4.68
CA ILE A 101 -0.51 3.38 -5.99
C ILE A 101 -0.80 2.33 -7.06
N CYS A 102 -1.73 2.62 -7.98
CA CYS A 102 -2.16 1.75 -9.09
C CYS A 102 -2.31 0.27 -8.69
N GLY A 103 -2.86 0.04 -7.51
CA GLY A 103 -3.09 -1.29 -6.95
C GLY A 103 -4.57 -1.70 -6.98
N GLY A 104 -4.84 -2.82 -6.34
CA GLY A 104 -6.19 -3.35 -6.14
C GLY A 104 -6.22 -4.40 -5.04
N GLY A 105 -7.41 -4.77 -4.61
CA GLY A 105 -7.62 -5.76 -3.57
C GLY A 105 -9.05 -6.29 -3.54
N ASN A 106 -9.30 -7.22 -2.66
CA ASN A 106 -10.67 -7.66 -2.40
C ASN A 106 -11.38 -6.66 -1.47
N PRO A 107 -12.54 -6.11 -1.85
CA PRO A 107 -13.30 -5.18 -1.02
C PRO A 107 -13.62 -5.70 0.39
N GLN A 108 -13.80 -7.02 0.54
CA GLN A 108 -14.05 -7.63 1.86
C GLN A 108 -12.89 -7.50 2.84
N TRP A 109 -11.68 -7.21 2.36
CA TRP A 109 -10.52 -6.98 3.22
C TRP A 109 -10.63 -5.67 4.00
N ALA A 110 -11.36 -4.68 3.47
CA ALA A 110 -11.53 -3.36 4.08
C ALA A 110 -12.05 -3.44 5.52
N LYS A 111 -12.95 -4.39 5.82
CA LYS A 111 -13.49 -4.60 7.18
C LYS A 111 -12.42 -4.82 8.26
N LYS A 112 -11.20 -5.22 7.85
CA LYS A 112 -10.10 -5.48 8.78
C LYS A 112 -9.34 -4.22 9.18
N PHE A 113 -9.16 -3.25 8.28
CA PHE A 113 -8.25 -2.13 8.47
C PHE A 113 -8.85 -0.73 8.27
N ALA A 114 -10.06 -0.63 7.72
CA ALA A 114 -10.66 0.65 7.34
C ALA A 114 -10.69 1.69 8.48
N LYS A 115 -10.94 1.24 9.71
CA LYS A 115 -11.02 2.10 10.91
C LYS A 115 -9.68 2.34 11.61
N SER A 116 -8.68 1.52 11.32
CA SER A 116 -7.40 1.54 12.04
C SER A 116 -6.25 2.17 11.26
N THR A 117 -6.33 2.17 9.93
CA THR A 117 -5.25 2.65 9.08
C THR A 117 -5.75 3.68 8.08
N PRO A 118 -5.31 4.95 8.17
CA PRO A 118 -5.48 5.93 7.10
C PRO A 118 -4.86 5.44 5.80
N VAL A 119 -5.63 5.44 4.71
CA VAL A 119 -5.18 4.96 3.40
C VAL A 119 -5.26 6.08 2.37
N TRP A 120 -4.18 6.29 1.63
CA TRP A 120 -4.18 7.12 0.43
C TRP A 120 -4.08 6.23 -0.81
N ILE A 121 -5.13 6.25 -1.61
CA ILE A 121 -5.23 5.49 -2.86
C ILE A 121 -4.93 6.44 -4.02
N VAL A 122 -3.99 6.05 -4.87
CA VAL A 122 -3.57 6.82 -6.06
C VAL A 122 -3.69 5.95 -7.31
N HIS A 123 -4.25 6.49 -8.39
CA HIS A 123 -4.34 5.77 -9.68
C HIS A 123 -4.32 6.73 -10.87
N GLY A 124 -3.87 6.26 -12.01
CA GLY A 124 -4.04 6.93 -13.29
C GLY A 124 -5.38 6.55 -13.94
N SER A 125 -6.16 7.52 -14.42
CA SER A 125 -7.49 7.25 -14.98
C SER A 125 -7.47 6.40 -16.27
N ASN A 126 -6.35 6.38 -16.99
CA ASN A 126 -6.16 5.65 -18.24
C ASN A 126 -5.26 4.40 -18.06
N ASP A 127 -5.10 3.91 -16.85
CA ASP A 127 -4.30 2.72 -16.57
C ASP A 127 -4.90 1.49 -17.27
N GLN A 128 -4.13 0.88 -18.18
CA GLN A 128 -4.52 -0.31 -18.95
C GLN A 128 -3.92 -1.60 -18.40
N ASP A 129 -2.97 -1.52 -17.48
CA ASP A 129 -2.32 -2.67 -16.84
C ASP A 129 -3.10 -3.14 -15.62
N VAL A 130 -3.49 -2.18 -14.77
CA VAL A 130 -4.34 -2.40 -13.60
C VAL A 130 -5.55 -1.48 -13.70
N ASN A 131 -6.72 -2.04 -13.94
CA ASN A 131 -7.94 -1.24 -14.11
C ASN A 131 -8.20 -0.35 -12.88
N PRO A 132 -8.33 0.99 -13.05
CA PRO A 132 -8.58 1.94 -11.96
C PRO A 132 -9.81 1.61 -11.11
N TYR A 133 -10.74 0.84 -11.66
CA TYR A 133 -11.92 0.37 -10.95
C TYR A 133 -11.60 -0.46 -9.70
N PHE A 134 -10.46 -1.15 -9.66
CA PHE A 134 -10.04 -1.86 -8.44
C PHE A 134 -9.75 -0.90 -7.28
N SER A 135 -9.10 0.22 -7.57
CA SER A 135 -8.88 1.28 -6.58
C SER A 135 -10.18 1.94 -6.12
N LEU A 136 -11.11 2.20 -7.06
CA LEU A 136 -12.45 2.73 -6.72
C LEU A 136 -13.23 1.79 -5.80
N LYS A 137 -13.24 0.49 -6.10
CA LYS A 137 -13.89 -0.51 -5.24
C LYS A 137 -13.28 -0.58 -3.84
N MET A 138 -11.96 -0.47 -3.74
CA MET A 138 -11.32 -0.45 -2.43
C MET A 138 -11.66 0.82 -1.66
N ALA A 139 -11.68 1.98 -2.33
CA ALA A 139 -12.09 3.24 -1.71
C ALA A 139 -13.55 3.19 -1.20
N GLU A 140 -14.46 2.70 -2.04
CA GLU A 140 -15.87 2.48 -1.68
C GLU A 140 -16.00 1.56 -0.45
N ALA A 141 -15.29 0.42 -0.46
CA ALA A 141 -15.33 -0.53 0.64
C ALA A 141 -14.77 0.06 1.95
N ILE A 142 -13.68 0.82 1.89
CA ILE A 142 -13.12 1.49 3.05
C ILE A 142 -14.13 2.49 3.63
N ILE A 143 -14.80 3.27 2.78
CA ILE A 143 -15.85 4.23 3.22
C ILE A 143 -17.04 3.47 3.84
N TYR A 144 -17.48 2.40 3.21
CA TYR A 144 -18.60 1.58 3.70
C TYR A 144 -18.30 1.01 5.10
N GLU A 145 -17.07 0.59 5.34
CA GLU A 145 -16.61 0.08 6.65
C GLU A 145 -16.28 1.18 7.66
N GLY A 146 -16.57 2.45 7.33
CA GLY A 146 -16.43 3.60 8.23
C GLY A 146 -15.03 4.22 8.27
N GLY A 147 -14.17 3.93 7.31
CA GLY A 147 -12.89 4.61 7.09
C GLY A 147 -13.03 5.87 6.24
N SER A 148 -11.96 6.67 6.15
CA SER A 148 -11.92 7.92 5.39
C SER A 148 -10.68 7.95 4.50
N PRO A 149 -10.69 7.25 3.34
CA PRO A 149 -9.52 7.20 2.48
C PRO A 149 -9.30 8.52 1.75
N LYS A 150 -8.03 8.95 1.61
CA LYS A 150 -7.66 9.95 0.62
C LYS A 150 -7.59 9.26 -0.75
N VAL A 151 -8.20 9.85 -1.78
CA VAL A 151 -8.23 9.28 -3.13
C VAL A 151 -7.76 10.31 -4.14
N THR A 152 -6.81 9.94 -4.99
CA THR A 152 -6.31 10.77 -6.08
C THR A 152 -6.33 9.99 -7.39
N PHE A 153 -7.13 10.45 -8.35
CA PHE A 153 -7.08 9.97 -9.72
C PHE A 153 -6.46 11.04 -10.61
N PHE A 154 -5.33 10.71 -11.22
CA PHE A 154 -4.69 11.59 -12.20
C PHE A 154 -5.37 11.45 -13.57
N GLU A 155 -5.93 12.53 -14.07
CA GLU A 155 -6.60 12.57 -15.36
C GLU A 155 -5.62 12.25 -16.50
N ASN A 156 -6.03 11.36 -17.41
CA ASN A 156 -5.25 10.93 -18.58
C ASN A 156 -3.88 10.30 -18.29
N VAL A 157 -3.60 9.91 -17.05
CA VAL A 157 -2.39 9.21 -16.65
C VAL A 157 -2.59 7.69 -16.79
N TYR A 158 -1.60 7.01 -17.32
CA TYR A 158 -1.54 5.55 -17.47
C TYR A 158 -1.03 4.87 -16.19
N HIS A 159 -0.41 3.70 -16.33
CA HIS A 159 0.05 2.90 -15.17
C HIS A 159 1.11 3.61 -14.31
N ASN A 160 1.85 4.55 -14.87
CA ASN A 160 2.96 5.25 -14.20
C ASN A 160 2.52 6.38 -13.24
N SER A 161 1.36 6.27 -12.60
CA SER A 161 0.85 7.27 -11.63
C SER A 161 1.80 7.52 -10.43
N TRP A 162 2.72 6.60 -10.16
CA TRP A 162 3.77 6.79 -9.14
C TRP A 162 4.74 7.93 -9.42
N ASP A 163 4.99 8.27 -10.71
CA ASP A 163 5.87 9.39 -11.04
C ASP A 163 5.30 10.72 -10.53
N PHE A 164 3.99 10.87 -10.61
CA PHE A 164 3.27 12.04 -10.15
C PHE A 164 3.24 12.11 -8.62
N VAL A 165 2.88 11.04 -7.94
CA VAL A 165 2.77 11.05 -6.48
C VAL A 165 4.12 11.15 -5.80
N PHE A 166 5.18 10.54 -6.35
CA PHE A 166 6.52 10.65 -5.76
C PHE A 166 7.20 12.00 -6.04
N SER A 167 6.73 12.77 -7.02
CA SER A 167 7.14 14.16 -7.23
C SER A 167 6.31 15.16 -6.43
N ASP A 168 5.21 14.74 -5.80
CA ASP A 168 4.39 15.57 -4.94
C ASP A 168 5.10 15.82 -3.60
N GLU A 169 5.34 17.09 -3.29
CA GLU A 169 5.98 17.50 -2.02
C GLU A 169 5.16 17.10 -0.78
N ASP A 170 3.86 16.87 -0.94
CA ASP A 170 2.98 16.47 0.14
C ASP A 170 2.97 14.96 0.39
N TYR A 171 3.61 14.16 -0.47
CA TYR A 171 3.64 12.70 -0.30
C TYR A 171 4.21 12.28 1.06
N LEU A 172 5.45 12.65 1.36
CA LEU A 172 6.07 12.29 2.63
C LEU A 172 5.42 13.00 3.82
N LYS A 173 4.99 14.25 3.68
CA LYS A 173 4.26 14.97 4.71
C LYS A 173 2.99 14.20 5.11
N TRP A 174 2.23 13.73 4.11
CA TRP A 174 1.03 12.95 4.37
C TRP A 174 1.35 11.62 5.04
N VAL A 175 2.35 10.88 4.56
CA VAL A 175 2.78 9.61 5.15
C VAL A 175 3.09 9.75 6.64
N TYR A 176 3.94 10.73 6.99
CA TYR A 176 4.47 10.92 8.34
C TYR A 176 3.57 11.74 9.27
N LEU A 177 2.47 12.32 8.75
CA LEU A 177 1.47 13.02 9.56
C LEU A 177 0.76 12.10 10.56
N HIS A 178 0.65 10.83 10.24
CA HIS A 178 -0.13 9.88 10.99
C HIS A 178 0.71 9.14 12.03
N THR A 179 0.10 8.92 13.18
CA THR A 179 0.67 8.12 14.28
C THR A 179 -0.43 7.22 14.81
N ARG A 180 -0.12 5.99 15.15
CA ARG A 180 -1.07 5.09 15.82
C ARG A 180 -1.18 5.49 17.28
N ASN A 181 -2.40 5.42 17.80
CA ASN A 181 -2.71 5.59 19.22
C ASN A 181 -2.54 4.28 19.96
#